data_cb6f830657cd238b76f4b8d6c0cfb0de
#
_entry.id   cb6f830657cd238b76f4b8d6c0cfb0de
#
_cell.length_a   1.000
_cell.length_b   1.000
_cell.length_c   1.000
_cell.angle_alpha   90.00
_cell.angle_beta   90.00
_cell.angle_gamma   90.00
#
_symmetry.space_group_name_H-M   'P 1'
#
loop_
_entity.id
_entity.type
_entity.pdbx_description
1 polymer ?
#
loop_
_entity_poly.entity_id
_entity_poly.type
_entity_poly.pdbx_seq_one_letter_code
_entity_poly.pdbx_strand_id
1 'polypeptide(L)'
;MKKSVITALVLCALVIFTGCGNAPKKAENNNAKPATATTEQAKPASNTGQKALGALTPEQGLEYMKKTKDLIIVDVAPSKAYNKVHFVGAISIPIEGISKEDEDKRYKEIIPKGHPVLIHCRKSVFAPGAYKRIIELRPDIPEISYIDGAPLFKQYNEWINTQTH
;
A
#
# COMPACT_ATOMS: atom_id res chain seq x y z
N MET A 1 -36.46 -32.31 -28.11
CA MET A 1 -36.54 -33.78 -27.95
C MET A 1 -35.30 -34.27 -27.22
N LYS A 2 -35.54 -35.11 -26.13
CA LYS A 2 -34.59 -35.94 -25.36
C LYS A 2 -33.61 -35.13 -24.45
N LYS A 3 -33.89 -34.94 -23.20
CA LYS A 3 -33.80 -35.61 -21.89
C LYS A 3 -32.62 -36.58 -21.77
N SER A 4 -31.68 -36.27 -20.85
CA SER A 4 -31.07 -37.32 -20.02
C SER A 4 -30.53 -36.69 -18.73
N VAL A 5 -31.11 -37.14 -17.67
CA VAL A 5 -30.77 -36.95 -16.27
C VAL A 5 -29.81 -38.08 -15.89
N ILE A 6 -28.70 -37.81 -15.25
CA ILE A 6 -27.98 -38.82 -14.47
C ILE A 6 -27.63 -38.23 -13.12
N THR A 7 -28.38 -38.68 -12.16
CA THR A 7 -28.15 -38.59 -10.70
C THR A 7 -27.11 -39.64 -10.32
N ALA A 8 -26.07 -39.28 -9.63
CA ALA A 8 -25.25 -40.24 -8.89
C ALA A 8 -24.92 -39.68 -7.52
N LEU A 9 -25.56 -40.24 -6.55
CA LEU A 9 -25.46 -40.12 -5.14
C LEU A 9 -24.37 -41.11 -4.66
N VAL A 10 -23.33 -40.66 -3.99
CA VAL A 10 -22.48 -41.55 -3.18
C VAL A 10 -22.22 -40.92 -1.82
N LEU A 11 -22.64 -41.69 -0.85
CA LEU A 11 -22.65 -41.50 0.59
C LEU A 11 -21.30 -41.88 1.23
N CYS A 12 -21.10 -41.39 2.47
CA CYS A 12 -20.26 -41.93 3.55
C CYS A 12 -18.74 -41.66 3.55
N ALA A 13 -18.24 -40.94 4.55
CA ALA A 13 -17.76 -41.62 5.80
C ALA A 13 -17.44 -40.56 6.89
N LEU A 14 -18.15 -40.70 7.98
CA LEU A 14 -17.82 -40.15 9.30
C LEU A 14 -16.58 -40.89 9.87
N VAL A 15 -15.59 -40.16 10.32
CA VAL A 15 -14.58 -40.67 11.24
C VAL A 15 -14.60 -39.80 12.48
N ILE A 16 -15.18 -40.36 13.51
CA ILE A 16 -15.16 -39.85 14.88
C ILE A 16 -13.86 -40.35 15.53
N PHE A 17 -13.00 -39.43 15.97
CA PHE A 17 -11.97 -39.76 16.94
C PHE A 17 -12.28 -39.03 18.25
N THR A 18 -12.84 -39.80 19.16
CA THR A 18 -12.89 -39.54 20.60
C THR A 18 -11.54 -39.87 21.23
N GLY A 19 -10.97 -38.91 21.95
CA GLY A 19 -9.80 -39.12 22.80
C GLY A 19 -9.89 -38.23 24.03
N CYS A 20 -10.37 -38.82 25.14
CA CYS A 20 -10.47 -38.22 26.46
C CYS A 20 -9.12 -37.98 27.14
N GLY A 21 -9.10 -36.98 28.02
CA GLY A 21 -8.28 -37.00 29.23
C GLY A 21 -7.48 -35.72 29.49
N ASN A 22 -7.79 -34.87 30.31
CA ASN A 22 -7.85 -34.74 31.76
C ASN A 22 -7.81 -33.25 32.17
N ALA A 23 -8.75 -32.76 32.89
CA ALA A 23 -8.67 -31.53 33.69
C ALA A 23 -8.28 -31.95 35.14
N PRO A 24 -8.04 -31.08 36.16
CA PRO A 24 -8.10 -29.62 36.22
C PRO A 24 -6.94 -28.96 37.03
N LYS A 25 -6.76 -27.62 36.99
CA LYS A 25 -6.66 -26.75 38.18
C LYS A 25 -6.64 -25.26 37.85
N LYS A 26 -7.54 -24.59 38.44
CA LYS A 26 -7.86 -23.24 38.85
C LYS A 26 -6.68 -22.40 39.33
N ALA A 27 -6.65 -21.12 38.87
CA ALA A 27 -6.39 -19.85 39.57
C ALA A 27 -6.18 -18.78 38.50
N GLU A 28 -7.09 -17.88 38.33
CA GLU A 28 -7.28 -16.54 38.90
C GLU A 28 -6.31 -15.48 38.41
N ASN A 29 -6.93 -14.54 37.65
CA ASN A 29 -6.75 -13.08 37.68
C ASN A 29 -5.44 -12.49 37.12
N ASN A 30 -5.52 -11.72 36.04
CA ASN A 30 -5.40 -10.26 36.03
C ASN A 30 -5.20 -9.72 34.61
N ASN A 31 -6.16 -8.85 34.25
CA ASN A 31 -5.93 -7.57 33.60
C ASN A 31 -4.83 -7.51 32.52
N ALA A 32 -5.14 -7.87 31.29
CA ALA A 32 -4.30 -7.56 30.16
C ALA A 32 -4.95 -6.41 29.35
N LYS A 33 -4.42 -5.22 29.59
CA LYS A 33 -4.45 -4.04 28.72
C LYS A 33 -4.20 -4.47 27.26
N PRO A 34 -4.93 -3.92 26.24
CA PRO A 34 -4.61 -4.20 24.84
C PRO A 34 -3.21 -3.69 24.53
N ALA A 35 -2.32 -4.59 24.21
CA ALA A 35 -1.02 -4.24 23.68
C ALA A 35 -1.23 -3.64 22.28
N THR A 36 -0.97 -2.36 22.17
CA THR A 36 -0.74 -1.66 20.91
C THR A 36 0.45 -2.34 20.24
N ALA A 37 0.19 -3.17 19.24
CA ALA A 37 1.24 -3.71 18.38
C ALA A 37 1.77 -2.54 17.54
N THR A 38 2.80 -1.87 18.06
CA THR A 38 3.67 -1.02 17.26
C THR A 38 4.41 -1.96 16.31
N THR A 39 3.91 -2.10 15.10
CA THR A 39 4.67 -2.71 14.01
C THR A 39 5.81 -1.76 13.70
N GLU A 40 6.97 -2.04 14.26
CA GLU A 40 8.24 -1.40 13.93
C GLU A 40 8.57 -1.80 12.47
N GLN A 41 8.14 -0.96 11.52
CA GLN A 41 8.52 -1.11 10.12
C GLN A 41 9.99 -0.79 10.01
N ALA A 42 10.79 -1.81 9.71
CA ALA A 42 12.20 -1.71 9.42
C ALA A 42 12.45 -0.60 8.38
N LYS A 43 13.06 0.49 8.83
CA LYS A 43 13.54 1.59 7.99
C LYS A 43 14.62 1.02 7.04
N PRO A 44 14.45 1.08 5.72
CA PRO A 44 15.54 0.73 4.82
C PRO A 44 16.71 1.69 5.10
N ALA A 45 17.86 1.15 5.40
CA ALA A 45 19.09 1.93 5.55
C ALA A 45 19.50 2.45 4.17
N SER A 46 19.17 3.70 3.86
CA SER A 46 19.75 4.36 2.69
C SER A 46 21.09 4.97 3.07
N ASN A 47 22.17 4.50 2.44
CA ASN A 47 23.53 5.04 2.57
C ASN A 47 23.73 6.37 1.81
N THR A 48 22.69 6.97 1.32
CA THR A 48 22.66 8.22 0.57
C THR A 48 21.85 9.21 1.37
N GLY A 49 22.20 10.43 1.56
CA GLY A 49 21.48 11.44 2.36
C GLY A 49 19.95 11.54 2.12
N GLN A 50 19.35 10.55 1.46
CA GLN A 50 17.93 10.39 1.20
C GLN A 50 17.17 10.06 2.49
N LYS A 51 16.14 10.85 2.79
CA LYS A 51 15.27 10.65 3.94
C LYS A 51 14.08 9.74 3.56
N ALA A 52 14.14 8.50 3.98
CA ALA A 52 13.09 7.51 3.80
C ALA A 52 12.08 7.59 4.95
N LEU A 53 10.91 8.19 4.73
CA LEU A 53 9.88 8.36 5.76
C LEU A 53 9.03 7.10 5.99
N GLY A 54 8.97 6.20 5.01
CA GLY A 54 8.17 4.98 5.09
C GLY A 54 6.70 5.19 4.79
N ALA A 55 5.86 4.39 5.44
CA ALA A 55 4.42 4.43 5.31
C ALA A 55 3.81 5.64 6.02
N LEU A 56 2.90 6.33 5.37
CA LEU A 56 2.05 7.36 5.95
C LEU A 56 0.60 6.88 5.90
N THR A 57 -0.18 7.13 6.97
CA THR A 57 -1.63 6.96 6.86
C THR A 57 -2.21 7.90 5.81
N PRO A 58 -3.43 7.69 5.31
CA PRO A 58 -4.05 8.62 4.37
C PRO A 58 -4.10 10.07 4.87
N GLU A 59 -4.35 10.28 6.16
CA GLU A 59 -4.39 11.60 6.81
C GLU A 59 -2.99 12.22 6.90
N GLN A 60 -1.98 11.44 7.30
CA GLN A 60 -0.59 11.87 7.30
C GLN A 60 -0.10 12.22 5.90
N GLY A 61 -0.47 11.41 4.89
CA GLY A 61 -0.18 11.68 3.49
C GLY A 61 -0.81 12.99 3.00
N LEU A 62 -2.07 13.25 3.37
CA LEU A 62 -2.76 14.50 3.06
C LEU A 62 -2.02 15.72 3.67
N GLU A 63 -1.65 15.64 4.93
CA GLU A 63 -0.91 16.71 5.60
C GLU A 63 0.51 16.88 5.03
N TYR A 64 1.15 15.80 4.65
CA TYR A 64 2.45 15.82 3.98
C TYR A 64 2.36 16.55 2.63
N MET A 65 1.36 16.22 1.80
CA MET A 65 1.13 16.88 0.52
C MET A 65 0.87 18.39 0.66
N LYS A 66 0.16 18.81 1.71
CA LYS A 66 -0.12 20.24 1.97
C LYS A 66 1.09 21.04 2.40
N LYS A 67 2.06 20.42 3.06
CA LYS A 67 3.20 21.09 3.69
C LYS A 67 4.49 21.01 2.89
N THR A 68 4.62 20.02 1.99
CA THR A 68 5.86 19.77 1.26
C THR A 68 5.87 20.54 -0.05
N LYS A 69 6.81 21.47 -0.18
CA LYS A 69 7.01 22.22 -1.43
C LYS A 69 7.63 21.32 -2.50
N ASP A 70 7.29 21.58 -3.74
CA ASP A 70 7.84 20.92 -4.94
C ASP A 70 7.71 19.37 -4.88
N LEU A 71 6.70 18.89 -4.16
CA LEU A 71 6.41 17.48 -4.00
C LEU A 71 5.94 16.86 -5.32
N ILE A 72 6.57 15.77 -5.72
CA ILE A 72 6.12 14.92 -6.82
C ILE A 72 5.22 13.82 -6.25
N ILE A 73 3.97 13.81 -6.67
CA ILE A 73 3.01 12.76 -6.32
C ILE A 73 3.00 11.72 -7.43
N VAL A 74 3.28 10.45 -7.11
CA VAL A 74 3.36 9.35 -8.07
C VAL A 74 2.23 8.33 -7.79
N ASP A 75 1.36 8.16 -8.77
CA ASP A 75 0.30 7.16 -8.75
C ASP A 75 0.74 5.91 -9.52
N VAL A 76 1.00 4.81 -8.81
CA VAL A 76 1.44 3.54 -9.39
C VAL A 76 0.30 2.55 -9.62
N ALA A 77 -0.94 2.99 -9.48
CA ALA A 77 -2.11 2.17 -9.77
C ALA A 77 -2.31 1.95 -11.28
N PRO A 78 -3.10 0.95 -11.68
CA PRO A 78 -3.47 0.73 -13.08
C PRO A 78 -4.08 1.99 -13.72
N SER A 79 -3.80 2.24 -15.01
CA SER A 79 -4.28 3.42 -15.74
C SER A 79 -5.79 3.62 -15.63
N LYS A 80 -6.57 2.54 -15.63
CA LYS A 80 -8.03 2.60 -15.45
C LYS A 80 -8.43 3.22 -14.11
N ALA A 81 -7.66 2.95 -13.05
CA ALA A 81 -7.91 3.51 -11.73
C ALA A 81 -7.48 4.98 -11.66
N TYR A 82 -6.35 5.33 -12.27
CA TYR A 82 -5.89 6.71 -12.40
C TYR A 82 -6.91 7.59 -13.13
N ASN A 83 -7.39 7.13 -14.30
CA ASN A 83 -8.37 7.87 -15.10
C ASN A 83 -9.71 8.07 -14.40
N LYS A 84 -10.06 7.21 -13.43
CA LYS A 84 -11.28 7.35 -12.65
C LYS A 84 -11.17 8.45 -11.60
N VAL A 85 -10.08 8.47 -10.86
CA VAL A 85 -9.78 9.47 -9.83
C VAL A 85 -8.28 9.46 -9.50
N HIS A 86 -7.68 10.63 -9.37
CA HIS A 86 -6.28 10.82 -8.96
C HIS A 86 -6.12 12.14 -8.19
N PHE A 87 -5.00 12.35 -7.56
CA PHE A 87 -4.62 13.65 -7.02
C PHE A 87 -4.28 14.62 -8.14
N VAL A 88 -4.76 15.86 -8.06
CA VAL A 88 -4.41 16.91 -9.01
C VAL A 88 -2.88 17.05 -9.04
N GLY A 89 -2.30 17.04 -10.25
CA GLY A 89 -0.85 17.12 -10.45
C GLY A 89 -0.08 15.82 -10.27
N ALA A 90 -0.73 14.69 -9.93
CA ALA A 90 -0.04 13.41 -9.81
C ALA A 90 0.44 12.87 -11.17
N ILE A 91 1.64 12.28 -11.17
CA ILE A 91 2.21 11.58 -12.31
C ILE A 91 1.74 10.11 -12.28
N SER A 92 1.19 9.62 -13.39
CA SER A 92 0.77 8.23 -13.53
C SER A 92 1.92 7.35 -13.99
N ILE A 93 2.31 6.36 -13.17
CA ILE A 93 3.30 5.34 -13.52
C ILE A 93 2.69 3.96 -13.21
N PRO A 94 1.79 3.47 -14.06
CA PRO A 94 1.15 2.17 -13.84
C PRO A 94 2.17 1.04 -13.96
N ILE A 95 2.21 0.17 -12.92
CA ILE A 95 3.17 -0.94 -12.83
C ILE A 95 2.53 -2.32 -12.87
N GLU A 96 1.20 -2.38 -12.91
CA GLU A 96 0.49 -3.65 -13.02
C GLU A 96 0.80 -4.34 -14.36
N GLY A 97 1.28 -5.59 -14.30
CA GLY A 97 1.48 -6.44 -15.48
C GLY A 97 2.68 -6.08 -16.35
N ILE A 98 3.58 -5.21 -15.91
CA ILE A 98 4.83 -4.91 -16.62
C ILE A 98 6.03 -5.66 -16.03
N SER A 99 7.11 -5.78 -16.79
CA SER A 99 8.38 -6.37 -16.32
C SER A 99 9.05 -5.47 -15.30
N LYS A 100 9.96 -6.04 -14.50
CA LYS A 100 10.77 -5.25 -13.56
C LYS A 100 11.67 -4.25 -14.29
N GLU A 101 12.19 -4.63 -15.43
CA GLU A 101 13.04 -3.78 -16.27
C GLU A 101 12.26 -2.55 -16.77
N ASP A 102 11.03 -2.75 -17.21
CA ASP A 102 10.15 -1.66 -17.64
C ASP A 102 9.73 -0.76 -16.47
N GLU A 103 9.46 -1.36 -15.31
CA GLU A 103 9.17 -0.62 -14.07
C GLU A 103 10.35 0.28 -13.70
N ASP A 104 11.56 -0.27 -13.65
CA ASP A 104 12.80 0.45 -13.33
C ASP A 104 13.07 1.59 -14.30
N LYS A 105 12.88 1.35 -15.58
CA LYS A 105 13.01 2.35 -16.64
C LYS A 105 12.06 3.52 -16.41
N ARG A 106 10.78 3.22 -16.16
CA ARG A 106 9.76 4.26 -15.89
C ARG A 106 10.12 5.11 -14.67
N TYR A 107 10.57 4.52 -13.57
CA TYR A 107 10.97 5.26 -12.39
C TYR A 107 12.17 6.18 -12.64
N LYS A 108 13.12 5.75 -13.47
CA LYS A 108 14.31 6.56 -13.82
C LYS A 108 14.00 7.69 -14.78
N GLU A 109 13.10 7.45 -15.74
CA GLU A 109 12.83 8.40 -16.83
C GLU A 109 11.73 9.40 -16.48
N ILE A 110 10.68 8.98 -15.73
CA ILE A 110 9.47 9.78 -15.54
C ILE A 110 9.54 10.61 -14.26
N ILE A 111 10.12 10.08 -13.18
CA ILE A 111 10.18 10.85 -11.91
C ILE A 111 11.24 11.95 -12.01
N PRO A 112 10.88 13.23 -11.82
CA PRO A 112 11.84 14.34 -11.80
C PRO A 112 12.94 14.16 -10.74
N LYS A 113 14.15 14.68 -11.01
CA LYS A 113 15.28 14.59 -10.09
C LYS A 113 15.24 15.69 -9.04
N GLY A 114 15.73 15.37 -7.82
CA GLY A 114 15.97 16.37 -6.78
C GLY A 114 14.70 16.86 -6.07
N HIS A 115 13.56 16.18 -6.25
CA HIS A 115 12.30 16.53 -5.62
C HIS A 115 11.89 15.48 -4.57
N PRO A 116 11.20 15.90 -3.49
CA PRO A 116 10.52 14.95 -2.60
C PRO A 116 9.47 14.15 -3.37
N VAL A 117 9.27 12.89 -3.01
CA VAL A 117 8.34 11.99 -3.70
C VAL A 117 7.37 11.34 -2.72
N LEU A 118 6.08 11.40 -3.04
CA LEU A 118 5.02 10.65 -2.38
C LEU A 118 4.39 9.65 -3.35
N ILE A 119 4.43 8.38 -3.00
CA ILE A 119 3.89 7.30 -3.83
C ILE A 119 2.54 6.88 -3.27
N HIS A 120 1.60 6.58 -4.15
CA HIS A 120 0.35 5.97 -3.74
C HIS A 120 -0.20 5.02 -4.81
N CYS A 121 -1.16 4.21 -4.40
CA CYS A 121 -2.03 3.46 -5.30
C CYS A 121 -3.49 3.57 -4.79
N ARG A 122 -4.24 2.46 -4.60
CA ARG A 122 -5.62 2.51 -4.09
C ARG A 122 -5.80 1.86 -2.73
N LYS A 123 -5.09 0.77 -2.48
CA LYS A 123 -5.20 -0.05 -1.26
C LYS A 123 -3.85 -0.62 -0.84
N SER A 124 -2.79 0.14 -1.01
CA SER A 124 -1.40 -0.25 -0.67
C SER A 124 -0.89 -1.55 -1.35
N VAL A 125 -1.52 -1.97 -2.44
CA VAL A 125 -1.10 -3.21 -3.15
C VAL A 125 0.23 -3.01 -3.87
N PHE A 126 0.43 -1.88 -4.51
CA PHE A 126 1.60 -1.57 -5.33
C PHE A 126 2.57 -0.58 -4.65
N ALA A 127 2.06 0.37 -3.88
CA ALA A 127 2.85 1.48 -3.35
C ALA A 127 4.04 1.04 -2.46
N PRO A 128 3.93 0.04 -1.56
CA PRO A 128 5.06 -0.40 -0.74
C PRO A 128 6.21 -1.00 -1.56
N GLY A 129 5.87 -1.78 -2.62
CA GLY A 129 6.87 -2.36 -3.55
C GLY A 129 7.58 -1.28 -4.35
N ALA A 130 6.81 -0.37 -4.94
CA ALA A 130 7.32 0.79 -5.67
C ALA A 130 8.23 1.67 -4.80
N TYR A 131 7.83 1.96 -3.56
CA TYR A 131 8.62 2.70 -2.59
C TYR A 131 10.01 2.09 -2.38
N LYS A 132 10.07 0.80 -2.08
CA LYS A 132 11.35 0.09 -1.89
C LYS A 132 12.22 0.15 -3.13
N ARG A 133 11.62 -0.05 -4.29
CA ARG A 133 12.35 -0.08 -5.56
C ARG A 133 12.86 1.30 -5.95
N ILE A 134 12.07 2.34 -5.77
CA ILE A 134 12.48 3.72 -6.08
C ILE A 134 13.63 4.17 -5.18
N ILE A 135 13.63 3.82 -3.89
CA ILE A 135 14.76 4.11 -2.99
C ILE A 135 16.07 3.55 -3.54
N GLU A 136 16.06 2.31 -4.04
CA GLU A 136 17.25 1.67 -4.60
C GLU A 136 17.73 2.33 -5.90
N LEU A 137 16.80 2.74 -6.75
CA LEU A 137 17.09 3.23 -8.09
C LEU A 137 17.35 4.74 -8.17
N ARG A 138 16.81 5.51 -7.21
CA ARG A 138 16.75 6.95 -7.25
C ARG A 138 17.31 7.61 -5.97
N PRO A 139 18.62 7.45 -5.72
CA PRO A 139 19.29 8.08 -4.57
C PRO A 139 19.32 9.62 -4.65
N ASP A 140 18.97 10.17 -5.80
CA ASP A 140 18.84 11.61 -6.05
C ASP A 140 17.56 12.23 -5.46
N ILE A 141 16.60 11.42 -5.02
CA ILE A 141 15.37 11.89 -4.36
C ILE A 141 15.69 12.23 -2.90
N PRO A 142 15.52 13.51 -2.47
CA PRO A 142 15.94 13.92 -1.13
C PRO A 142 15.07 13.34 -0.01
N GLU A 143 13.77 13.19 -0.26
CA GLU A 143 12.81 12.64 0.69
C GLU A 143 11.75 11.80 -0.03
N ILE A 144 11.41 10.63 0.51
CA ILE A 144 10.46 9.71 -0.12
C ILE A 144 9.56 9.04 0.91
N SER A 145 8.29 8.87 0.55
CA SER A 145 7.31 8.16 1.35
C SER A 145 6.21 7.53 0.49
N TYR A 146 5.30 6.79 1.12
CA TYR A 146 4.12 6.29 0.44
C TYR A 146 2.89 6.33 1.34
N ILE A 147 1.70 6.45 0.73
CA ILE A 147 0.42 6.35 1.45
C ILE A 147 0.07 4.88 1.63
N ASP A 148 -0.08 4.46 2.89
CA ASP A 148 -0.57 3.15 3.27
C ASP A 148 -2.07 3.24 3.59
N GLY A 149 -2.88 2.83 2.64
CA GLY A 149 -4.34 2.91 2.73
C GLY A 149 -5.01 3.53 1.49
N ALA A 150 -6.27 3.90 1.64
CA ALA A 150 -7.04 4.55 0.59
C ALA A 150 -6.75 6.06 0.56
N PRO A 151 -6.22 6.60 -0.57
CA PRO A 151 -5.90 8.01 -0.66
C PRO A 151 -7.11 8.94 -0.52
N LEU A 152 -6.93 10.08 0.13
CA LEU A 152 -7.97 11.09 0.38
C LEU A 152 -8.08 12.07 -0.81
N PHE A 153 -8.41 11.57 -2.00
CA PHE A 153 -8.45 12.35 -3.24
C PHE A 153 -9.31 13.60 -3.16
N LYS A 154 -10.54 13.45 -2.63
CA LYS A 154 -11.49 14.56 -2.54
C LYS A 154 -10.92 15.69 -1.70
N GLN A 155 -10.43 15.39 -0.52
CA GLN A 155 -9.92 16.38 0.43
C GLN A 155 -8.71 17.14 -0.12
N TYR A 156 -7.78 16.41 -0.79
CA TYR A 156 -6.64 17.07 -1.41
C TYR A 156 -7.04 17.92 -2.62
N ASN A 157 -7.87 17.38 -3.52
CA ASN A 157 -8.26 18.08 -4.73
C ASN A 157 -9.12 19.32 -4.43
N GLU A 158 -9.95 19.29 -3.40
CA GLU A 158 -10.66 20.48 -2.91
C GLU A 158 -9.69 21.50 -2.35
N TRP A 159 -8.73 21.08 -1.51
CA TRP A 159 -7.73 21.97 -0.93
C TRP A 159 -6.85 22.64 -2.00
N ILE A 160 -6.27 21.89 -2.94
CA ILE A 160 -5.36 22.46 -3.95
C ILE A 160 -6.06 23.52 -4.82
N ASN A 161 -7.35 23.33 -5.11
CA ASN A 161 -8.13 24.32 -5.86
C ASN A 161 -8.28 25.65 -5.11
N THR A 162 -8.20 25.65 -3.77
CA THR A 162 -8.23 26.90 -2.98
C THR A 162 -6.89 27.62 -2.96
N GLN A 163 -5.79 27.00 -3.39
CA GLN A 163 -4.45 27.58 -3.40
C GLN A 163 -4.14 28.31 -4.73
N THR A 164 -4.96 28.08 -5.75
CA THR A 164 -4.75 28.60 -7.12
C THR A 164 -5.51 29.90 -7.42
N HIS A 165 -6.09 30.54 -6.39
CA HIS A 165 -6.82 31.82 -6.54
C HIS A 165 -6.13 32.98 -5.85
#